data_46e3b51f0e13df41ceeeb27229be3e11
#
_entry.id   46e3b51f0e13df41ceeeb27229be3e11
#
_cell.length_a   1.000
_cell.length_b   1.000
_cell.length_c   1.000
_cell.angle_alpha   90.00
_cell.angle_beta   90.00
_cell.angle_gamma   90.00
#
_symmetry.space_group_name_H-M   'P 1'
#
loop_
_entity.id
_entity.type
_entity.pdbx_description
1 polymer ?
#
loop_
_entity_poly.entity_id
_entity_poly.type
_entity_poly.pdbx_seq_one_letter_code
_entity_poly.pdbx_strand_id
1 'polypeptide(L)'
;MEIDDRELVRRVLAGQTDDFRVLVERHQQPVFRFASGLVGNREEAQDVTQEAFLAAFVNLSGYDSSRASFSTWLFTIARNRCLNLLKQRRPIAHNEPDSIGDVASADPIVSQELSQQLDRALSALPVEQRSAFVLAEIEELSYAEIARIERTSVGTVKSRIHRAKQRLQSLLEPVMRESK
;
A
#
# COMPACT_ATOMS: atom_id res chain seq x y z
N MET A 1 -28.23 -6.44 2.83
CA MET A 1 -27.72 -5.20 3.47
C MET A 1 -26.31 -5.50 3.93
N GLU A 2 -25.32 -4.81 3.37
CA GLU A 2 -23.92 -5.07 3.70
C GLU A 2 -23.62 -4.48 5.08
N ILE A 3 -22.99 -5.28 5.96
CA ILE A 3 -22.67 -4.85 7.32
C ILE A 3 -21.46 -3.91 7.25
N ASP A 4 -21.54 -2.75 7.91
CA ASP A 4 -20.44 -1.78 8.00
C ASP A 4 -19.26 -2.34 8.81
N ASP A 5 -18.04 -1.91 8.49
CA ASP A 5 -16.81 -2.33 9.18
C ASP A 5 -16.85 -2.05 10.68
N ARG A 6 -17.47 -0.95 11.12
CA ARG A 6 -17.61 -0.62 12.54
C ARG A 6 -18.44 -1.66 13.28
N GLU A 7 -19.50 -2.12 12.67
CA GLU A 7 -20.37 -3.15 13.22
C GLU A 7 -19.64 -4.50 13.25
N LEU A 8 -18.89 -4.86 12.20
CA LEU A 8 -18.07 -6.06 12.17
C LEU A 8 -17.04 -6.03 13.30
N VAL A 9 -16.31 -4.94 13.49
CA VAL A 9 -15.35 -4.78 14.59
C VAL A 9 -16.03 -4.95 15.94
N ARG A 10 -17.19 -4.33 16.15
CA ARG A 10 -17.96 -4.45 17.41
C ARG A 10 -18.33 -5.91 17.70
N ARG A 11 -18.75 -6.67 16.69
CA ARG A 11 -19.10 -8.09 16.82
C ARG A 11 -17.89 -8.95 17.14
N VAL A 12 -16.76 -8.73 16.45
CA VAL A 12 -15.52 -9.43 16.76
C VAL A 12 -15.09 -9.19 18.20
N LEU A 13 -15.16 -7.94 18.68
CA LEU A 13 -14.83 -7.60 20.08
C LEU A 13 -15.84 -8.19 21.08
N ALA A 14 -17.07 -8.47 20.66
CA ALA A 14 -18.07 -9.17 21.46
C ALA A 14 -17.91 -10.71 21.45
N GLY A 15 -16.85 -11.25 20.78
CA GLY A 15 -16.54 -12.66 20.74
C GLY A 15 -16.97 -13.39 19.46
N GLN A 16 -17.59 -12.72 18.50
CA GLN A 16 -17.93 -13.27 17.18
C GLN A 16 -16.71 -13.17 16.25
N THR A 17 -15.65 -13.89 16.58
CA THR A 17 -14.35 -13.78 15.88
C THR A 17 -14.40 -14.11 14.39
N ASP A 18 -15.36 -14.93 13.96
CA ASP A 18 -15.54 -15.31 12.54
C ASP A 18 -15.90 -14.09 11.66
N ASP A 19 -16.50 -13.05 12.23
CA ASP A 19 -16.81 -11.83 11.49
C ASP A 19 -15.55 -11.06 11.04
N PHE A 20 -14.39 -11.33 11.64
CA PHE A 20 -13.12 -10.76 11.19
C PHE A 20 -12.73 -11.24 9.80
N ARG A 21 -13.15 -12.44 9.39
CA ARG A 21 -12.95 -12.95 8.02
C ARG A 21 -13.56 -12.01 6.99
N VAL A 22 -14.72 -11.44 7.26
CA VAL A 22 -15.38 -10.50 6.35
C VAL A 22 -14.54 -9.23 6.16
N LEU A 23 -13.90 -8.73 7.24
CA LEU A 23 -12.96 -7.61 7.15
C LEU A 23 -11.73 -7.98 6.30
N VAL A 24 -11.20 -9.19 6.47
CA VAL A 24 -10.08 -9.68 5.65
C VAL A 24 -10.49 -9.75 4.18
N GLU A 25 -11.60 -10.41 3.85
CA GLU A 25 -12.10 -10.55 2.47
C GLU A 25 -12.31 -9.20 1.78
N ARG A 26 -12.78 -8.19 2.52
CA ARG A 26 -13.04 -6.84 2.01
C ARG A 26 -11.76 -6.04 1.75
N HIS A 27 -10.78 -6.15 2.64
CA HIS A 27 -9.62 -5.26 2.64
C HIS A 27 -8.31 -5.91 2.18
N GLN A 28 -8.24 -7.25 1.96
CA GLN A 28 -7.00 -7.92 1.60
C GLN A 28 -6.41 -7.44 0.27
N GLN A 29 -7.24 -7.26 -0.76
CA GLN A 29 -6.75 -6.82 -2.07
C GLN A 29 -6.22 -5.38 -2.06
N PRO A 30 -6.94 -4.40 -1.49
CA PRO A 30 -6.39 -3.05 -1.30
C PRO A 30 -5.06 -3.03 -0.55
N VAL A 31 -4.97 -3.75 0.59
CA VAL A 31 -3.72 -3.80 1.38
C VAL A 31 -2.59 -4.48 0.61
N PHE A 32 -2.90 -5.55 -0.12
CA PHE A 32 -1.90 -6.23 -0.95
C PHE A 32 -1.38 -5.34 -2.09
N ARG A 33 -2.27 -4.63 -2.82
CA ARG A 33 -1.85 -3.68 -3.87
C ARG A 33 -0.94 -2.60 -3.29
N PHE A 34 -1.32 -2.02 -2.15
CA PHE A 34 -0.52 -1.03 -1.46
C PHE A 34 0.87 -1.59 -1.06
N ALA A 35 0.91 -2.76 -0.43
CA ALA A 35 2.16 -3.41 -0.04
C ALA A 35 3.04 -3.70 -1.28
N SER A 36 2.46 -4.27 -2.35
CA SER A 36 3.17 -4.53 -3.60
C SER A 36 3.79 -3.27 -4.20
N GLY A 37 3.02 -2.18 -4.25
CA GLY A 37 3.51 -0.88 -4.71
C GLY A 37 4.65 -0.31 -3.87
N LEU A 38 4.75 -0.68 -2.58
CA LEU A 38 5.82 -0.20 -1.71
C LEU A 38 7.05 -1.10 -1.69
N VAL A 39 6.87 -2.41 -1.57
CA VAL A 39 8.01 -3.33 -1.37
C VAL A 39 8.59 -3.85 -2.68
N GLY A 40 7.81 -3.84 -3.77
CA GLY A 40 8.26 -4.23 -5.11
C GLY A 40 8.55 -5.73 -5.27
N ASN A 41 8.14 -6.57 -4.31
CA ASN A 41 8.25 -8.02 -4.34
C ASN A 41 6.93 -8.64 -3.91
N ARG A 42 6.41 -9.59 -4.72
CA ARG A 42 5.08 -10.19 -4.51
C ARG A 42 4.99 -11.02 -3.23
N GLU A 43 6.00 -11.85 -2.97
CA GLU A 43 6.02 -12.73 -1.79
C GLU A 43 6.05 -11.90 -0.51
N GLU A 44 6.95 -10.91 -0.45
CA GLU A 44 7.03 -10.01 0.69
C GLU A 44 5.77 -9.14 0.86
N ALA A 45 5.12 -8.74 -0.23
CA ALA A 45 3.84 -8.04 -0.16
C ALA A 45 2.74 -8.93 0.43
N GLN A 46 2.74 -10.23 0.12
CA GLN A 46 1.84 -11.22 0.72
C GLN A 46 2.12 -11.36 2.22
N ASP A 47 3.38 -11.50 2.61
CA ASP A 47 3.79 -11.61 4.02
C ASP A 47 3.40 -10.36 4.81
N VAL A 48 3.70 -9.17 4.28
CA VAL A 48 3.30 -7.90 4.90
C VAL A 48 1.78 -7.81 5.05
N THR A 49 1.02 -8.27 4.05
CA THR A 49 -0.45 -8.26 4.09
C THR A 49 -0.95 -9.18 5.21
N GLN A 50 -0.46 -10.40 5.29
CA GLN A 50 -0.83 -11.34 6.35
C GLN A 50 -0.47 -10.80 7.74
N GLU A 51 0.75 -10.29 7.90
CA GLU A 51 1.21 -9.68 9.15
C GLU A 51 0.38 -8.46 9.56
N ALA A 52 -0.07 -7.65 8.58
CA ALA A 52 -0.92 -6.49 8.85
C ALA A 52 -2.27 -6.92 9.41
N PHE A 53 -2.92 -7.95 8.84
CA PHE A 53 -4.19 -8.47 9.35
C PHE A 53 -4.03 -9.16 10.70
N LEU A 54 -2.97 -9.93 10.90
CA LEU A 54 -2.67 -10.53 12.19
C LEU A 54 -2.48 -9.46 13.27
N ALA A 55 -1.70 -8.42 12.97
CA ALA A 55 -1.49 -7.31 13.89
C ALA A 55 -2.81 -6.53 14.15
N ALA A 56 -3.64 -6.36 13.12
CA ALA A 56 -4.96 -5.73 13.26
C ALA A 56 -5.87 -6.55 14.18
N PHE A 57 -5.92 -7.88 14.00
CA PHE A 57 -6.72 -8.76 14.87
C PHE A 57 -6.28 -8.71 16.32
N VAL A 58 -4.98 -8.86 16.56
CA VAL A 58 -4.41 -8.84 17.92
C VAL A 58 -4.64 -7.49 18.64
N ASN A 59 -4.59 -6.39 17.88
CA ASN A 59 -4.73 -5.04 18.44
C ASN A 59 -6.11 -4.42 18.21
N LEU A 60 -7.12 -5.23 17.84
CA LEU A 60 -8.44 -4.73 17.46
C LEU A 60 -9.13 -3.95 18.58
N SER A 61 -8.88 -4.31 19.85
CA SER A 61 -9.39 -3.59 21.01
C SER A 61 -8.87 -2.15 21.14
N GLY A 62 -7.74 -1.84 20.50
CA GLY A 62 -7.17 -0.49 20.42
C GLY A 62 -7.68 0.35 19.24
N TYR A 63 -8.51 -0.22 18.36
CA TYR A 63 -9.11 0.52 17.27
C TYR A 63 -10.23 1.45 17.79
N ASP A 64 -10.18 2.71 17.36
CA ASP A 64 -11.16 3.74 17.71
C ASP A 64 -11.82 4.29 16.44
N SER A 65 -13.08 3.88 16.21
CA SER A 65 -13.87 4.28 15.05
C SER A 65 -14.22 5.77 15.00
N SER A 66 -14.06 6.50 16.11
CA SER A 66 -14.26 7.96 16.15
C SER A 66 -13.08 8.72 15.54
N ARG A 67 -11.90 8.10 15.51
CA ARG A 67 -10.64 8.71 15.03
C ARG A 67 -10.36 8.44 13.57
N ALA A 68 -10.67 7.23 13.09
CA ALA A 68 -10.41 6.83 11.71
C ALA A 68 -11.32 5.68 11.27
N SER A 69 -11.51 5.50 9.94
CA SER A 69 -12.10 4.28 9.39
C SER A 69 -11.22 3.07 9.67
N PHE A 70 -11.80 1.86 9.65
CA PHE A 70 -11.03 0.62 9.79
C PHE A 70 -9.96 0.51 8.69
N SER A 71 -10.31 0.86 7.46
CA SER A 71 -9.37 0.91 6.32
C SER A 71 -8.17 1.83 6.61
N THR A 72 -8.39 3.08 7.03
CA THR A 72 -7.31 4.03 7.36
C THR A 72 -6.40 3.50 8.47
N TRP A 73 -6.98 2.87 9.50
CA TRP A 73 -6.21 2.27 10.59
C TRP A 73 -5.40 1.06 10.12
N LEU A 74 -6.00 0.19 9.29
CA LEU A 74 -5.33 -0.97 8.70
C LEU A 74 -4.17 -0.57 7.77
N PHE A 75 -4.37 0.44 6.91
CA PHE A 75 -3.29 0.97 6.07
C PHE A 75 -2.14 1.56 6.90
N THR A 76 -2.43 2.14 8.07
CA THR A 76 -1.37 2.59 8.99
C THR A 76 -0.51 1.42 9.46
N ILE A 77 -1.13 0.29 9.80
CA ILE A 77 -0.42 -0.93 10.19
C ILE A 77 0.40 -1.48 9.02
N ALA A 78 -0.22 -1.65 7.86
CA ALA A 78 0.44 -2.16 6.66
C ALA A 78 1.64 -1.30 6.24
N ARG A 79 1.48 0.03 6.23
CA ARG A 79 2.57 0.97 5.94
C ARG A 79 3.76 0.80 6.90
N ASN A 80 3.49 0.70 8.19
CA ASN A 80 4.54 0.50 9.18
C ASN A 80 5.30 -0.82 8.95
N ARG A 81 4.60 -1.89 8.56
CA ARG A 81 5.22 -3.18 8.20
C ARG A 81 6.10 -3.05 6.95
N CYS A 82 5.60 -2.44 5.89
CA CYS A 82 6.39 -2.15 4.69
C CYS A 82 7.67 -1.36 5.02
N LEU A 83 7.55 -0.28 5.81
CA LEU A 83 8.70 0.55 6.17
C LEU A 83 9.73 -0.21 7.01
N ASN A 84 9.29 -1.09 7.92
CA ASN A 84 10.20 -1.91 8.71
C ASN A 84 10.95 -2.90 7.82
N LEU A 85 10.25 -3.57 6.91
CA LEU A 85 10.86 -4.47 5.92
C LEU A 85 11.90 -3.74 5.06
N LEU A 86 11.54 -2.59 4.49
CA LEU A 86 12.45 -1.78 3.66
C LEU A 86 13.67 -1.27 4.43
N LYS A 87 13.53 -0.99 5.73
CA LYS A 87 14.67 -0.65 6.58
C LYS A 87 15.62 -1.83 6.81
N GLN A 88 15.07 -3.03 6.99
CA GLN A 88 15.86 -4.25 7.17
C GLN A 88 16.64 -4.63 5.91
N ARG A 89 16.10 -4.34 4.72
CA ARG A 89 16.77 -4.55 3.43
C ARG A 89 17.94 -3.60 3.18
N ARG A 90 18.07 -2.49 3.91
CA ARG A 90 19.22 -1.60 3.79
C ARG A 90 20.41 -2.23 4.51
N PRO A 91 21.32 -2.96 3.84
CA PRO A 91 22.63 -3.24 4.38
C PRO A 91 23.36 -1.90 4.52
N ILE A 92 24.21 -1.81 5.52
CA ILE A 92 25.20 -0.74 5.62
C ILE A 92 26.00 -0.76 4.32
N ALA A 93 25.73 0.19 3.42
CA ALA A 93 26.42 0.47 2.15
C ALA A 93 26.69 -0.75 1.23
N HIS A 94 25.93 -0.90 0.15
CA HIS A 94 26.44 -0.87 -1.23
C HIS A 94 25.26 -0.95 -2.22
N ASN A 95 25.38 -0.14 -3.28
CA ASN A 95 24.48 -0.05 -4.42
C ASN A 95 24.38 -1.39 -5.13
N GLU A 96 23.15 -1.94 -5.19
CA GLU A 96 22.65 -2.64 -6.38
C GLU A 96 21.12 -2.66 -6.32
N PRO A 97 20.40 -2.40 -7.42
CA PRO A 97 18.95 -2.54 -7.43
C PRO A 97 18.62 -4.03 -7.47
N ASP A 98 18.08 -4.54 -6.36
CA ASP A 98 17.56 -5.90 -6.32
C ASP A 98 16.49 -6.11 -7.37
N SER A 99 16.66 -7.17 -8.11
CA SER A 99 15.80 -7.64 -9.19
C SER A 99 14.34 -7.75 -8.75
N ILE A 100 13.51 -7.02 -9.47
CA ILE A 100 12.05 -7.02 -9.33
C ILE A 100 11.53 -8.39 -9.77
N GLY A 101 11.03 -9.16 -8.81
CA GLY A 101 10.34 -10.40 -9.08
C GLY A 101 9.03 -10.15 -9.83
N ASP A 102 8.76 -10.98 -10.84
CA ASP A 102 7.61 -10.95 -11.73
C ASP A 102 6.28 -10.82 -10.99
N VAL A 103 5.55 -9.75 -11.27
CA VAL A 103 4.13 -9.63 -10.95
C VAL A 103 3.35 -10.17 -12.14
N ALA A 104 3.10 -11.47 -12.15
CA ALA A 104 2.25 -12.08 -13.16
C ALA A 104 0.78 -11.75 -12.90
N SER A 105 0.21 -10.86 -13.70
CA SER A 105 -1.23 -10.77 -13.94
C SER A 105 -1.52 -11.05 -15.41
N ALA A 106 -2.54 -11.85 -15.66
CA ALA A 106 -2.91 -12.39 -16.95
C ALA A 106 -3.29 -11.30 -17.95
N ASP A 107 -2.62 -11.30 -19.05
CA ASP A 107 -2.90 -11.00 -20.47
C ASP A 107 -1.78 -10.21 -21.16
N PRO A 108 -1.56 -10.38 -22.51
CA PRO A 108 -0.27 -10.89 -22.92
C PRO A 108 0.72 -9.77 -23.30
N ILE A 109 1.98 -10.05 -23.14
CA ILE A 109 3.25 -9.39 -23.59
C ILE A 109 3.31 -7.85 -23.47
N VAL A 110 2.38 -7.08 -24.05
CA VAL A 110 2.41 -5.60 -24.01
C VAL A 110 1.96 -5.04 -22.64
N SER A 111 1.02 -5.71 -21.97
CA SER A 111 0.56 -5.29 -20.63
C SER A 111 1.60 -5.63 -19.56
N GLN A 112 2.38 -6.68 -19.75
CA GLN A 112 3.41 -7.12 -18.81
C GLN A 112 4.63 -6.20 -18.83
N GLU A 113 5.06 -5.77 -20.02
CA GLU A 113 6.14 -4.79 -20.15
C GLU A 113 5.78 -3.43 -19.52
N LEU A 114 4.56 -2.95 -19.75
CA LEU A 114 4.09 -1.69 -19.18
C LEU A 114 3.97 -1.78 -17.65
N SER A 115 3.48 -2.91 -17.14
CA SER A 115 3.41 -3.16 -15.68
C SER A 115 4.79 -3.16 -15.05
N GLN A 116 5.76 -3.87 -15.63
CA GLN A 116 7.14 -3.90 -15.16
C GLN A 116 7.81 -2.52 -15.20
N GLN A 117 7.50 -1.73 -16.22
CA GLN A 117 8.04 -0.36 -16.33
C GLN A 117 7.45 0.55 -15.25
N LEU A 118 6.16 0.43 -14.96
CA LEU A 118 5.50 1.16 -13.87
C LEU A 118 6.09 0.77 -12.51
N ASP A 119 6.31 -0.52 -12.27
CA ASP A 119 6.90 -1.03 -11.02
C ASP A 119 8.34 -0.51 -10.82
N ARG A 120 9.14 -0.47 -11.89
CA ARG A 120 10.47 0.13 -11.89
C ARG A 120 10.42 1.64 -11.59
N ALA A 121 9.50 2.35 -12.25
CA ALA A 121 9.33 3.78 -12.04
C ALA A 121 8.87 4.09 -10.60
N LEU A 122 7.94 3.31 -10.05
CA LEU A 122 7.51 3.41 -8.66
C LEU A 122 8.66 3.13 -7.69
N SER A 123 9.48 2.11 -7.97
CA SER A 123 10.65 1.75 -7.14
C SER A 123 11.71 2.83 -7.11
N ALA A 124 11.81 3.66 -8.16
CA ALA A 124 12.72 4.79 -8.21
C ALA A 124 12.26 6.02 -7.40
N LEU A 125 11.03 6.02 -6.88
CA LEU A 125 10.53 7.07 -6.01
C LEU A 125 11.06 6.92 -4.58
N PRO A 126 11.35 8.03 -3.86
CA PRO A 126 11.49 7.99 -2.41
C PRO A 126 10.24 7.34 -1.77
N VAL A 127 10.45 6.53 -0.73
CA VAL A 127 9.38 5.69 -0.15
C VAL A 127 8.17 6.50 0.32
N GLU A 128 8.37 7.72 0.85
CA GLU A 128 7.29 8.60 1.28
C GLU A 128 6.47 9.16 0.11
N GLN A 129 7.12 9.43 -1.02
CA GLN A 129 6.43 9.86 -2.25
C GLN A 129 5.66 8.71 -2.87
N ARG A 130 6.25 7.52 -2.91
CA ARG A 130 5.63 6.29 -3.39
C ARG A 130 4.41 5.92 -2.56
N SER A 131 4.53 5.92 -1.23
CA SER A 131 3.45 5.64 -0.30
C SER A 131 2.26 6.58 -0.52
N ALA A 132 2.50 7.91 -0.52
CA ALA A 132 1.45 8.89 -0.73
C ALA A 132 0.79 8.75 -2.11
N PHE A 133 1.56 8.45 -3.15
CA PHE A 133 1.06 8.26 -4.51
C PHE A 133 0.17 7.01 -4.62
N VAL A 134 0.62 5.86 -4.10
CA VAL A 134 -0.15 4.61 -4.16
C VAL A 134 -1.47 4.75 -3.40
N LEU A 135 -1.45 5.35 -2.19
CA LEU A 135 -2.66 5.58 -1.41
C LEU A 135 -3.65 6.53 -2.10
N ALA A 136 -3.15 7.56 -2.82
CA ALA A 136 -4.02 8.53 -3.48
C ALA A 136 -4.55 8.06 -4.83
N GLU A 137 -3.69 7.48 -5.68
CA GLU A 137 -4.01 7.24 -7.08
C GLU A 137 -4.44 5.78 -7.36
N ILE A 138 -4.06 4.85 -6.49
CA ILE A 138 -4.41 3.43 -6.64
C ILE A 138 -5.51 3.03 -5.65
N GLU A 139 -5.40 3.46 -4.39
CA GLU A 139 -6.39 3.14 -3.36
C GLU A 139 -7.42 4.26 -3.15
N GLU A 140 -7.34 5.34 -3.91
CA GLU A 140 -8.30 6.45 -3.99
C GLU A 140 -8.66 7.08 -2.62
N LEU A 141 -7.71 7.05 -1.68
CA LEU A 141 -7.91 7.64 -0.36
C LEU A 141 -7.84 9.17 -0.42
N SER A 142 -8.64 9.83 0.41
CA SER A 142 -8.57 11.28 0.56
C SER A 142 -7.23 11.72 1.17
N TYR A 143 -6.78 12.92 0.83
CA TYR A 143 -5.52 13.46 1.38
C TYR A 143 -5.55 13.60 2.90
N ALA A 144 -6.72 13.74 3.50
CA ALA A 144 -6.87 13.76 4.95
C ALA A 144 -6.62 12.38 5.58
N GLU A 145 -7.10 11.30 4.95
CA GLU A 145 -6.82 9.92 5.38
C GLU A 145 -5.34 9.58 5.21
N ILE A 146 -4.76 9.92 4.06
CA ILE A 146 -3.32 9.73 3.80
C ILE A 146 -2.47 10.47 4.84
N ALA A 147 -2.84 11.71 5.18
CA ALA A 147 -2.15 12.48 6.20
C ALA A 147 -2.17 11.78 7.58
N ARG A 148 -3.29 11.13 7.93
CA ARG A 148 -3.39 10.30 9.14
C ARG A 148 -2.51 9.06 9.07
N ILE A 149 -2.57 8.31 7.95
CA ILE A 149 -1.76 7.10 7.73
C ILE A 149 -0.26 7.44 7.80
N GLU A 150 0.15 8.54 7.19
CA GLU A 150 1.55 8.96 7.12
C GLU A 150 2.02 9.80 8.31
N ARG A 151 1.11 10.16 9.23
CA ARG A 151 1.36 11.02 10.39
C ARG A 151 2.01 12.34 9.99
N THR A 152 1.43 13.00 9.00
CA THR A 152 1.95 14.25 8.43
C THR A 152 0.80 15.23 8.11
N SER A 153 1.12 16.42 7.59
CA SER A 153 0.11 17.39 7.19
C SER A 153 -0.45 17.09 5.79
N VAL A 154 -1.69 17.53 5.52
CA VAL A 154 -2.31 17.47 4.19
C VAL A 154 -1.47 18.21 3.14
N GLY A 155 -0.83 19.33 3.52
CA GLY A 155 0.09 20.06 2.64
C GLY A 155 1.31 19.22 2.24
N THR A 156 1.87 18.47 3.18
CA THR A 156 2.98 17.53 2.91
C THR A 156 2.53 16.41 1.96
N VAL A 157 1.34 15.84 2.17
CA VAL A 157 0.77 14.81 1.28
C VAL A 157 0.64 15.35 -0.15
N LYS A 158 0.03 16.53 -0.32
CA LYS A 158 -0.10 17.19 -1.64
C LYS A 158 1.26 17.34 -2.33
N SER A 159 2.26 17.83 -1.61
CA SER A 159 3.60 18.02 -2.19
C SER A 159 4.30 16.71 -2.54
N ARG A 160 4.13 15.64 -1.73
CA ARG A 160 4.66 14.30 -2.02
C ARG A 160 4.04 13.71 -3.28
N ILE A 161 2.71 13.76 -3.41
CA ILE A 161 1.98 13.27 -4.58
C ILE A 161 2.39 14.05 -5.84
N HIS A 162 2.46 15.37 -5.75
CA HIS A 162 2.87 16.20 -6.88
C HIS A 162 4.27 15.84 -7.38
N ARG A 163 5.25 15.73 -6.47
CA ARG A 163 6.62 15.32 -6.81
C ARG A 163 6.69 13.90 -7.37
N ALA A 164 5.90 12.97 -6.82
CA ALA A 164 5.79 11.62 -7.34
C ALA A 164 5.30 11.62 -8.78
N LYS A 165 4.21 12.35 -9.07
CA LYS A 165 3.66 12.47 -10.44
C LYS A 165 4.68 13.04 -11.42
N GLN A 166 5.36 14.13 -11.06
CA GLN A 166 6.39 14.73 -11.91
C GLN A 166 7.52 13.73 -12.22
N ARG A 167 7.99 13.02 -11.20
CA ARG A 167 9.08 12.06 -11.37
C ARG A 167 8.66 10.85 -12.18
N LEU A 168 7.46 10.31 -11.95
CA LEU A 168 6.91 9.22 -12.75
C LEU A 168 6.73 9.63 -14.22
N GLN A 169 6.21 10.83 -14.48
CA GLN A 169 6.09 11.37 -15.84
C GLN A 169 7.44 11.39 -16.55
N SER A 170 8.48 11.92 -15.90
CA SER A 170 9.83 11.97 -16.46
C SER A 170 10.41 10.58 -16.75
N LEU A 171 10.12 9.58 -15.89
CA LEU A 171 10.62 8.22 -16.05
C LEU A 171 9.87 7.43 -17.12
N LEU A 172 8.58 7.70 -17.32
CA LEU A 172 7.73 6.99 -18.26
C LEU A 172 7.64 7.66 -19.66
N GLU A 173 8.01 8.93 -19.79
CA GLU A 173 7.95 9.68 -21.05
C GLU A 173 8.72 9.01 -22.21
N PRO A 174 9.94 8.46 -22.02
CA PRO A 174 10.66 7.75 -23.09
C PRO A 174 9.88 6.55 -23.63
N VAL A 175 9.28 5.79 -22.73
CA VAL A 175 8.51 4.57 -23.04
C VAL A 175 7.24 4.89 -23.83
N MET A 176 6.54 5.96 -23.44
CA MET A 176 5.32 6.40 -24.15
C MET A 176 5.60 6.94 -25.55
N ARG A 177 6.85 7.34 -25.85
CA ARG A 177 7.28 7.77 -27.19
C ARG A 177 7.61 6.59 -28.09
N GLU A 178 8.11 5.48 -27.56
CA GLU A 178 8.46 4.27 -28.32
C GLU A 178 7.22 3.43 -28.70
N SER A 179 6.09 3.66 -28.02
CA SER A 179 4.82 2.94 -28.25
C SER A 179 3.88 3.64 -29.26
N LYS A 180 4.34 4.71 -29.95
CA LYS A 180 3.64 5.41 -31.03
C LYS A 180 4.29 5.16 -32.37
#